data_154f126767321698b101c3bbecfe2b62
#
_entry.id   154f126767321698b101c3bbecfe2b62
#
_cell.length_a   1.000
_cell.length_b   1.000
_cell.length_c   1.000
_cell.angle_alpha   90.00
_cell.angle_beta   90.00
_cell.angle_gamma   90.00
#
_symmetry.space_group_name_H-M   'P 1'
#
loop_
_entity.id
_entity.type
_entity.pdbx_description
1 polymer ?
#
loop_
_entity_poly.entity_id
_entity_poly.type
_entity_poly.pdbx_seq_one_letter_code
_entity_poly.pdbx_strand_id
1 'polypeptide(L)'
;MNYNNSEFLASYGLSRQLPDSDRPEIVFSGRSNVGKSSLINKLCNRKKLARVSATPGKTATINFYRVDTAYFVDLPGYGYAKVSNADRERWDELINSYFEADRALNVLVQLLDLSLIHISEPTRLRCI
;
A
#
# COMPACT_ATOMS: atom_id res chain seq x y z
N MET A 1 17.28 -11.47 0.38
CA MET A 1 16.28 -11.16 1.43
C MET A 1 15.43 -12.39 1.69
N ASN A 2 15.19 -12.71 2.94
CA ASN A 2 14.37 -13.86 3.31
C ASN A 2 12.92 -13.43 3.52
N TYR A 3 12.08 -13.59 2.53
CA TYR A 3 10.68 -13.20 2.56
C TYR A 3 9.84 -14.00 3.55
N ASN A 4 10.30 -15.21 3.91
CA ASN A 4 9.59 -16.02 4.91
C ASN A 4 9.72 -15.45 6.33
N ASN A 5 10.75 -14.67 6.58
CA ASN A 5 10.96 -14.00 7.85
C ASN A 5 10.18 -12.69 7.86
N SER A 6 8.87 -12.79 8.06
CA SER A 6 7.96 -11.66 7.93
C SER A 6 6.91 -11.68 9.04
N GLU A 7 6.50 -10.49 9.46
CA GLU A 7 5.43 -10.32 10.43
C GLU A 7 4.72 -8.97 10.24
N PHE A 8 3.45 -8.94 10.60
CA PHE A 8 2.71 -7.70 10.68
C PHE A 8 3.16 -6.90 11.91
N LEU A 9 3.47 -5.63 11.73
CA LEU A 9 3.89 -4.76 12.81
C LEU A 9 2.75 -3.92 13.36
N ALA A 10 2.16 -3.07 12.52
CA ALA A 10 1.12 -2.16 12.96
C ALA A 10 0.39 -1.52 11.79
N SER A 11 -0.79 -1.00 12.09
CA SER A 11 -1.58 -0.16 11.18
C SER A 11 -1.65 1.25 11.76
N TYR A 12 -1.38 2.25 10.94
CA TYR A 12 -1.36 3.65 11.36
C TYR A 12 -2.42 4.43 10.59
N GLY A 13 -3.34 5.02 11.33
CA GLY A 13 -4.41 5.82 10.74
C GLY A 13 -4.14 7.32 10.74
N LEU A 14 -3.09 7.76 11.42
CA LEU A 14 -2.70 9.15 11.51
C LEU A 14 -1.22 9.29 11.16
N SER A 15 -0.90 10.32 10.38
CA SER A 15 0.46 10.54 9.91
C SER A 15 1.47 10.72 11.07
N ARG A 16 1.03 11.34 12.16
CA ARG A 16 1.89 11.54 13.35
C ARG A 16 2.27 10.25 14.05
N GLN A 17 1.59 9.14 13.75
CA GLN A 17 1.86 7.84 14.36
C GLN A 17 2.90 7.03 13.58
N LEU A 18 3.26 7.46 12.36
CA LEU A 18 4.18 6.71 11.51
C LEU A 18 5.53 6.55 12.19
N PRO A 19 6.11 5.33 12.15
CA PRO A 19 7.40 5.07 12.78
C PRO A 19 8.53 5.73 12.00
N ASP A 20 9.69 5.83 12.64
CA ASP A 20 10.88 6.30 11.98
C ASP A 20 11.27 5.38 10.81
N SER A 21 11.83 5.96 9.77
CA SER A 21 12.29 5.21 8.61
C SER A 21 13.74 4.81 8.81
N ASP A 22 13.94 3.74 9.58
CA ASP A 22 15.26 3.27 9.99
C ASP A 22 15.79 2.10 9.15
N ARG A 23 15.05 1.68 8.14
CA ARG A 23 15.42 0.59 7.23
C ARG A 23 14.76 0.78 5.87
N PRO A 24 15.22 0.05 4.85
CA PRO A 24 14.62 0.17 3.51
C PRO A 24 13.13 -0.12 3.53
N GLU A 25 12.38 0.68 2.78
CA GLU A 25 10.94 0.52 2.65
C GLU A 25 10.57 0.17 1.22
N ILE A 26 9.81 -0.90 1.07
CA ILE A 26 9.23 -1.34 -0.20
C ILE A 26 7.74 -1.06 -0.09
N VAL A 27 7.25 -0.13 -0.89
CA VAL A 27 5.93 0.45 -0.74
C VAL A 27 4.99 -0.15 -1.78
N PHE A 28 3.83 -0.57 -1.33
CA PHE A 28 2.79 -1.13 -2.20
C PHE A 28 1.62 -0.16 -2.28
N SER A 29 1.28 0.23 -3.48
CA SER A 29 0.16 1.12 -3.76
C SER A 29 -0.72 0.48 -4.82
N GLY A 30 -2.00 0.77 -4.76
CA GLY A 30 -2.90 0.25 -5.76
C GLY A 30 -4.33 0.63 -5.46
N ARG A 31 -5.17 0.49 -6.49
CA ARG A 31 -6.59 0.65 -6.35
C ARG A 31 -7.15 -0.44 -5.44
N SER A 32 -8.22 -0.14 -4.69
CA SER A 32 -8.89 -1.15 -3.88
C SER A 32 -9.32 -2.34 -4.74
N ASN A 33 -9.21 -3.54 -4.20
CA ASN A 33 -9.56 -4.80 -4.85
C ASN A 33 -8.68 -5.18 -6.07
N VAL A 34 -7.47 -4.64 -6.17
CA VAL A 34 -6.56 -4.97 -7.28
C VAL A 34 -5.62 -6.14 -6.96
N GLY A 35 -5.72 -6.70 -5.75
CA GLY A 35 -4.91 -7.83 -5.35
C GLY A 35 -3.63 -7.49 -4.60
N LYS A 36 -3.54 -6.27 -4.04
CA LYS A 36 -2.36 -5.81 -3.32
C LYS A 36 -2.04 -6.70 -2.11
N SER A 37 -3.02 -6.97 -1.26
CA SER A 37 -2.83 -7.85 -0.10
C SER A 37 -2.47 -9.27 -0.51
N SER A 38 -3.06 -9.76 -1.60
CA SER A 38 -2.74 -11.08 -2.12
C SER A 38 -1.30 -11.15 -2.60
N LEU A 39 -0.80 -10.10 -3.24
CA LEU A 39 0.59 -10.03 -3.67
C LEU A 39 1.54 -10.05 -2.48
N ILE A 40 1.27 -9.24 -1.45
CA ILE A 40 2.10 -9.20 -0.25
C ILE A 40 2.15 -10.57 0.41
N ASN A 41 0.99 -11.23 0.56
CA ASN A 41 0.91 -12.56 1.14
C ASN A 41 1.72 -13.58 0.33
N LYS A 42 1.64 -13.49 -0.99
CA LYS A 42 2.36 -14.42 -1.86
C LYS A 42 3.87 -14.20 -1.81
N LEU A 43 4.32 -12.94 -1.81
CA LEU A 43 5.74 -12.63 -1.71
C LEU A 43 6.33 -13.14 -0.39
N CYS A 44 5.58 -13.01 0.69
CA CYS A 44 6.01 -13.45 2.02
C CYS A 44 5.74 -14.93 2.28
N ASN A 45 5.19 -15.64 1.31
CA ASN A 45 4.82 -17.05 1.43
C ASN A 45 3.91 -17.32 2.64
N ARG A 46 2.95 -16.42 2.84
CA ARG A 46 2.00 -16.47 3.96
C ARG A 46 0.59 -16.33 3.41
N LYS A 47 -0.36 -17.02 4.05
CA LYS A 47 -1.76 -16.99 3.58
C LYS A 47 -2.53 -15.78 4.09
N LYS A 48 -2.18 -15.26 5.26
CA LYS A 48 -2.95 -14.23 5.95
C LYS A 48 -2.08 -13.17 6.62
N LEU A 49 -0.92 -12.89 6.10
CA LEU A 49 -0.09 -11.82 6.65
C LEU A 49 -0.77 -10.47 6.42
N ALA A 50 -1.13 -10.17 5.19
CA ALA A 50 -1.91 -8.99 4.83
C ALA A 50 -3.37 -9.38 4.66
N ARG A 51 -4.26 -8.60 5.25
CA ARG A 51 -5.69 -8.87 5.17
C ARG A 51 -6.29 -8.26 3.92
N VAL A 52 -7.09 -9.04 3.21
CA VAL A 52 -7.90 -8.53 2.11
C VAL A 52 -9.12 -7.86 2.73
N SER A 53 -9.20 -6.54 2.65
CA SER A 53 -10.39 -5.82 3.12
C SER A 53 -11.48 -5.95 2.08
N ALA A 54 -12.57 -6.61 2.44
CA ALA A 54 -13.75 -6.76 1.58
C ALA A 54 -14.77 -5.66 1.80
N THR A 55 -14.62 -4.82 2.81
CA THR A 55 -15.61 -3.82 3.20
C THR A 55 -15.19 -2.44 2.73
N PRO A 56 -15.89 -1.86 1.74
CA PRO A 56 -15.64 -0.46 1.35
C PRO A 56 -15.93 0.47 2.52
N GLY A 57 -15.19 1.56 2.64
CA GLY A 57 -15.44 2.58 3.65
C GLY A 57 -14.79 2.34 5.00
N LYS A 58 -13.96 1.33 5.14
CA LYS A 58 -13.14 1.21 6.34
C LYS A 58 -12.14 2.36 6.42
N THR A 59 -11.86 2.76 7.64
CA THR A 59 -10.85 3.78 7.94
C THR A 59 -9.52 3.43 7.24
N ALA A 60 -9.02 4.36 6.44
CA ALA A 60 -7.76 4.17 5.74
C ALA A 60 -6.60 4.10 6.73
N THR A 61 -5.72 3.13 6.54
CA THR A 61 -4.50 2.97 7.35
C THR A 61 -3.33 2.62 6.45
N ILE A 62 -2.14 3.01 6.90
CA ILE A 62 -0.89 2.51 6.32
C ILE A 62 -0.45 1.34 7.19
N ASN A 63 -0.25 0.19 6.55
CA ASN A 63 0.12 -1.04 7.25
C ASN A 63 1.61 -1.33 7.05
N PHE A 64 2.31 -1.59 8.14
CA PHE A 64 3.73 -1.91 8.11
C PHE A 64 3.93 -3.38 8.43
N TYR A 65 4.74 -4.04 7.60
CA TYR A 65 5.17 -5.42 7.79
C TYR A 65 6.69 -5.44 7.84
N ARG A 66 7.24 -6.17 8.81
CA ARG A 66 8.67 -6.45 8.78
C ARG A 66 8.91 -7.65 7.86
N VAL A 67 9.79 -7.49 6.90
CA VAL A 67 10.18 -8.57 5.99
C VAL A 67 11.70 -8.60 5.97
N ASP A 68 12.28 -9.56 6.68
CA ASP A 68 13.72 -9.68 6.89
C ASP A 68 14.30 -8.37 7.46
N THR A 69 15.13 -7.66 6.72
CA THR A 69 15.75 -6.40 7.15
C THR A 69 15.04 -5.16 6.61
N ALA A 70 13.92 -5.33 5.93
CA ALA A 70 13.17 -4.25 5.32
C ALA A 70 11.76 -4.13 5.89
N TYR A 71 11.09 -3.03 5.55
CA TYR A 71 9.66 -2.89 5.76
C TYR A 71 8.93 -3.06 4.42
N PHE A 72 7.82 -3.79 4.45
CA PHE A 72 6.80 -3.68 3.42
C PHE A 72 5.76 -2.70 3.93
N VAL A 73 5.50 -1.67 3.16
CA VAL A 73 4.56 -0.61 3.53
C VAL A 73 3.36 -0.70 2.60
N ASP A 74 2.23 -1.05 3.16
CA ASP A 74 0.99 -1.23 2.42
C ASP A 74 0.17 0.05 2.56
N LEU A 75 0.13 0.85 1.51
CA LEU A 75 -0.63 2.09 1.50
C LEU A 75 -2.13 1.78 1.34
N PRO A 76 -3.01 2.62 1.89
CA PRO A 76 -4.44 2.38 1.75
C PRO A 76 -4.86 2.45 0.27
N GLY A 77 -5.73 1.52 -0.13
CA GLY A 77 -6.24 1.49 -1.48
C GLY A 77 -7.07 2.72 -1.83
N TYR A 78 -7.11 3.06 -3.11
CA TYR A 78 -7.90 4.17 -3.62
C TYR A 78 -9.01 3.66 -4.54
N GLY A 79 -9.88 4.58 -4.99
CA GLY A 79 -10.91 4.22 -5.98
C GLY A 79 -12.21 3.67 -5.40
N TYR A 80 -12.44 3.82 -4.11
CA TYR A 80 -13.76 3.52 -3.55
C TYR A 80 -14.75 4.58 -4.00
N ALA A 81 -15.88 4.13 -4.60
CA ALA A 81 -16.86 5.06 -5.15
C ALA A 81 -17.67 5.81 -4.11
N LYS A 82 -17.75 5.28 -2.88
CA LYS A 82 -18.61 5.79 -1.82
C LYS A 82 -17.83 6.10 -0.57
N VAL A 83 -16.95 7.09 -0.65
CA VAL A 83 -16.28 7.61 0.54
C VAL A 83 -16.72 9.05 0.78
N SER A 84 -16.85 9.43 2.05
CA SER A 84 -17.14 10.81 2.41
C SER A 84 -15.97 11.71 2.06
N ASN A 85 -16.24 13.02 1.95
CA ASN A 85 -15.18 13.99 1.72
C ASN A 85 -14.16 14.00 2.86
N ALA A 86 -14.63 13.82 4.10
CA ALA A 86 -13.76 13.75 5.26
C ALA A 86 -12.80 12.55 5.19
N ASP A 87 -13.30 11.39 4.76
CA ASP A 87 -12.46 10.20 4.59
C ASP A 87 -11.45 10.37 3.47
N ARG A 88 -11.83 11.04 2.38
CA ARG A 88 -10.94 11.34 1.27
C ARG A 88 -9.83 12.30 1.69
N GLU A 89 -10.17 13.35 2.42
CA GLU A 89 -9.18 14.30 2.95
C GLU A 89 -8.19 13.62 3.88
N ARG A 90 -8.69 12.74 4.73
CA ARG A 90 -7.85 11.96 5.65
C ARG A 90 -6.93 11.00 4.87
N TRP A 91 -7.45 10.36 3.83
CA TRP A 91 -6.64 9.50 2.95
C TRP A 91 -5.53 10.30 2.27
N ASP A 92 -5.88 11.46 1.71
CA ASP A 92 -4.91 12.33 1.04
C ASP A 92 -3.83 12.82 2.01
N GLU A 93 -4.22 13.23 3.21
CA GLU A 93 -3.27 13.70 4.22
C GLU A 93 -2.30 12.59 4.62
N LEU A 94 -2.81 11.39 4.85
CA LEU A 94 -2.00 10.27 5.27
C LEU A 94 -0.99 9.87 4.19
N ILE A 95 -1.42 9.78 2.94
CA ILE A 95 -0.56 9.42 1.81
C ILE A 95 0.47 10.52 1.54
N ASN A 96 0.04 11.76 1.50
CA ASN A 96 0.95 12.87 1.24
C ASN A 96 2.00 13.00 2.34
N SER A 97 1.61 12.84 3.59
CA SER A 97 2.54 12.89 4.71
C SER A 97 3.58 11.76 4.62
N TYR A 98 3.16 10.58 4.19
CA TYR A 98 4.09 9.48 4.03
C TYR A 98 5.15 9.81 2.97
N PHE A 99 4.75 10.32 1.81
CA PHE A 99 5.67 10.61 0.72
C PHE A 99 6.50 11.88 0.95
N GLU A 100 5.97 12.86 1.66
CA GLU A 100 6.70 14.10 1.98
C GLU A 100 7.74 13.91 3.08
N ALA A 101 7.58 12.89 3.92
CA ALA A 101 8.56 12.58 4.93
C ALA A 101 9.84 12.03 4.26
N ASP A 102 10.98 12.32 4.86
CA ASP A 102 12.26 11.84 4.35
C ASP A 102 12.45 10.37 4.75
N ARG A 103 11.78 9.49 4.01
CA ARG A 103 11.78 8.06 4.31
C ARG A 103 12.73 7.31 3.37
N ALA A 104 13.23 6.16 3.84
CA ALA A 104 14.13 5.29 3.08
C ALA A 104 13.37 4.44 2.05
N LEU A 105 12.60 5.09 1.19
CA LEU A 105 11.81 4.44 0.16
C LEU A 105 12.73 3.94 -0.95
N ASN A 106 12.86 2.63 -1.09
CA ASN A 106 13.70 2.00 -2.09
C ASN A 106 12.94 1.63 -3.35
N VAL A 107 11.73 1.12 -3.21
CA VAL A 107 10.93 0.63 -4.34
C VAL A 107 9.47 0.98 -4.08
N LEU A 108 8.81 1.49 -5.10
CA LEU A 108 7.36 1.68 -5.11
C LEU A 108 6.76 0.68 -6.10
N VAL A 109 5.94 -0.23 -5.59
CA VAL A 109 5.21 -1.20 -6.40
C VAL A 109 3.80 -0.68 -6.60
N GLN A 110 3.47 -0.32 -7.83
CA GLN A 110 2.16 0.19 -8.20
C GLN A 110 1.37 -0.91 -8.90
N LEU A 111 0.27 -1.33 -8.30
CA LEU A 111 -0.61 -2.33 -8.90
C LEU A 111 -1.70 -1.64 -9.71
N LEU A 112 -1.88 -2.08 -10.94
CA LEU A 112 -2.87 -1.55 -11.85
C LEU A 112 -3.85 -2.64 -12.28
N ASP A 113 -5.11 -2.28 -12.40
CA ASP A 113 -6.12 -3.14 -12.99
C ASP A 113 -6.23 -2.81 -14.47
N LEU A 114 -5.59 -3.61 -15.31
CA LEU A 114 -5.53 -3.39 -16.74
C LEU A 114 -6.89 -3.53 -17.41
N SER A 115 -7.83 -4.21 -16.78
CA SER A 115 -9.17 -4.34 -17.34
C SER A 115 -9.94 -3.03 -17.38
N LEU A 116 -9.53 -2.05 -16.57
CA LEU A 116 -10.13 -0.72 -16.49
C LEU A 116 -9.44 0.30 -17.38
N ILE A 117 -8.38 -0.09 -18.08
CA ILE A 117 -7.59 0.80 -18.93
C ILE A 117 -7.97 0.55 -20.37
N HIS A 118 -8.58 1.55 -21.02
CA HIS A 118 -8.82 1.50 -22.44
C HIS A 118 -7.54 1.92 -23.17
N ILE A 119 -6.75 0.92 -23.50
CA ILE A 119 -5.47 1.17 -24.14
C ILE A 119 -5.68 1.09 -25.65
N SER A 120 -5.77 2.22 -26.30
CA SER A 120 -5.74 2.32 -27.75
C SER A 120 -4.32 2.53 -28.28
N GLU A 121 -3.39 2.90 -27.40
CA GLU A 121 -2.01 3.24 -27.75
C GLU A 121 -1.01 2.58 -26.81
N PRO A 122 0.01 1.89 -27.36
CA PRO A 122 1.02 1.24 -26.53
C PRO A 122 1.82 2.19 -25.63
N THR A 123 1.87 3.46 -26.00
CA THR A 123 2.60 4.47 -25.22
C THR A 123 2.07 4.64 -23.80
N ARG A 124 0.82 4.29 -23.55
CA ARG A 124 0.21 4.37 -22.23
C ARG A 124 0.82 3.40 -21.23
N LEU A 125 1.40 2.32 -21.72
CA LEU A 125 2.01 1.32 -20.86
C LEU A 125 3.31 1.80 -20.23
N ARG A 126 3.88 2.90 -20.70
CA ARG A 126 5.13 3.45 -20.17
C ARG A 126 4.93 4.24 -18.87
N CYS A 127 3.71 4.47 -18.48
CA CYS A 127 3.39 5.21 -17.26
C CYS A 127 3.30 4.34 -16.02
N ILE A 128 3.70 3.10 -16.13
CA ILE A 128 3.67 2.14 -15.03
C ILE A 128 4.86 2.34 -14.11
#